data_59085b95f6fccf647ccfb7925d574d9c
#
_entry.id   59085b95f6fccf647ccfb7925d574d9c
#
_cell.length_a   1.000
_cell.length_b   1.000
_cell.length_c   1.000
_cell.angle_alpha   90.00
_cell.angle_beta   90.00
_cell.angle_gamma   90.00
#
_symmetry.space_group_name_H-M   'P 1'
#
loop_
_entity.id
_entity.type
_entity.pdbx_description
1 polymer ?
#
loop_
_entity_poly.entity_id
_entity_poly.type
_entity_poly.pdbx_seq_one_letter_code
_entity_poly.pdbx_strand_id
1 'polypeptide(L)'
;NCRWHNLAAHTTKQCTTATHTVTAADVAAGSFTPTSTWAATRDRNGTDVIAGGITANSDPITVAQGSHPPAPDPLETPQDYAIGDKVRLASPGLAGFSCHRIPALTTANNGWIIASWDGRPNTCQDAPQANSIVYRISKDGGKSWTPIKTALAGTPGAQKIGYSDPSFVVDRTTGTIFLFSVKSYDAGLFQSQLGTDPAARNILHAHVVESHD
;
A
#
# COMPACT_ATOMS: atom_id res chain seq x y z
N ASN A 1 -28.51 -5.05 16.72
CA ASN A 1 -29.41 -5.83 17.59
C ASN A 1 -30.03 -6.97 16.78
N CYS A 2 -29.79 -8.22 17.19
CA CYS A 2 -30.44 -9.39 16.61
C CYS A 2 -31.66 -9.76 17.43
N ARG A 3 -32.72 -10.14 16.75
CA ARG A 3 -33.96 -10.56 17.39
C ARG A 3 -34.51 -11.79 16.65
N TRP A 4 -34.82 -12.84 17.36
CA TRP A 4 -35.44 -14.05 16.80
C TRP A 4 -36.74 -14.35 17.50
N HIS A 5 -37.70 -14.86 16.75
CA HIS A 5 -38.97 -15.31 17.25
C HIS A 5 -39.05 -16.85 17.19
N ASN A 6 -39.63 -17.47 18.18
CA ASN A 6 -39.88 -18.91 18.25
C ASN A 6 -38.61 -19.76 18.08
N LEU A 7 -37.57 -19.48 18.89
CA LEU A 7 -36.39 -20.35 18.93
C LEU A 7 -36.80 -21.73 19.47
N ALA A 8 -36.64 -22.76 18.63
CA ALA A 8 -36.80 -24.14 19.06
C ALA A 8 -35.64 -24.54 19.98
N ALA A 9 -35.91 -25.48 20.91
CA ALA A 9 -34.84 -26.01 21.76
C ALA A 9 -33.72 -26.60 20.94
N HIS A 10 -32.47 -26.46 21.41
CA HIS A 10 -31.25 -26.95 20.75
C HIS A 10 -30.98 -26.36 19.38
N THR A 11 -31.53 -25.20 19.04
CA THR A 11 -31.17 -24.48 17.80
C THR A 11 -30.08 -23.42 18.02
N THR A 12 -29.13 -23.34 17.13
CA THR A 12 -28.11 -22.27 17.09
C THR A 12 -28.52 -21.22 16.08
N LYS A 13 -28.38 -19.94 16.45
CA LYS A 13 -28.57 -18.78 15.56
C LYS A 13 -27.33 -17.92 15.58
N GLN A 14 -26.92 -17.44 14.42
CA GLN A 14 -25.84 -16.49 14.31
C GLN A 14 -26.35 -15.05 14.24
N CYS A 15 -25.63 -14.15 14.86
CA CYS A 15 -25.90 -12.72 14.84
C CYS A 15 -24.64 -11.98 14.46
N THR A 16 -24.73 -11.13 13.47
CA THR A 16 -23.66 -10.19 13.18
C THR A 16 -23.74 -9.03 14.17
N THR A 17 -22.74 -8.91 15.02
CA THR A 17 -22.63 -7.81 15.98
C THR A 17 -22.11 -6.55 15.30
N ALA A 18 -22.25 -5.40 15.97
CA ALA A 18 -21.60 -4.17 15.52
C ALA A 18 -20.05 -4.35 15.51
N THR A 19 -19.41 -3.72 14.56
CA THR A 19 -17.95 -3.67 14.52
C THR A 19 -17.41 -2.89 15.71
N HIS A 20 -16.39 -3.43 16.36
CA HIS A 20 -15.62 -2.70 17.37
C HIS A 20 -14.43 -2.02 16.69
N THR A 21 -14.28 -0.73 16.92
CA THR A 21 -13.07 0.00 16.51
C THR A 21 -12.04 -0.15 17.60
N VAL A 22 -10.89 -0.74 17.26
CA VAL A 22 -9.78 -0.92 18.21
C VAL A 22 -9.33 0.45 18.72
N THR A 23 -9.27 0.60 20.03
CA THR A 23 -8.87 1.83 20.71
C THR A 23 -7.44 1.73 21.27
N ALA A 24 -6.86 2.86 21.65
CA ALA A 24 -5.57 2.88 22.33
C ALA A 24 -5.59 2.08 23.66
N ALA A 25 -6.74 2.03 24.33
CA ALA A 25 -6.93 1.25 25.56
C ALA A 25 -6.88 -0.27 25.29
N ASP A 26 -7.47 -0.73 24.17
CA ASP A 26 -7.42 -2.14 23.77
C ASP A 26 -5.98 -2.56 23.42
N VAL A 27 -5.25 -1.68 22.77
CA VAL A 27 -3.83 -1.90 22.46
C VAL A 27 -3.02 -1.99 23.75
N ALA A 28 -3.24 -1.09 24.70
CA ALA A 28 -2.54 -1.09 25.97
C ALA A 28 -2.86 -2.34 26.83
N ALA A 29 -4.11 -2.84 26.73
CA ALA A 29 -4.54 -4.07 27.39
C ALA A 29 -4.02 -5.35 26.71
N GLY A 30 -3.55 -5.27 25.45
CA GLY A 30 -3.10 -6.40 24.65
C GLY A 30 -4.22 -7.35 24.20
N SER A 31 -5.46 -7.08 24.58
CA SER A 31 -6.62 -7.89 24.20
C SER A 31 -7.94 -7.11 24.32
N PHE A 32 -8.93 -7.54 23.57
CA PHE A 32 -10.29 -7.09 23.67
C PHE A 32 -11.22 -8.30 23.80
N THR A 33 -12.12 -8.29 24.78
CA THR A 33 -13.12 -9.36 24.95
C THR A 33 -14.49 -8.84 24.53
N PRO A 34 -15.04 -9.28 23.40
CA PRO A 34 -16.40 -8.94 23.00
C PRO A 34 -17.42 -9.45 24.01
N THR A 35 -18.28 -8.57 24.48
CA THR A 35 -19.33 -8.91 25.42
C THR A 35 -20.70 -8.63 24.78
N SER A 36 -21.63 -9.57 24.91
CA SER A 36 -23.00 -9.40 24.47
C SER A 36 -23.98 -9.72 25.59
N THR A 37 -25.07 -8.95 25.67
CA THR A 37 -26.14 -9.20 26.63
C THR A 37 -27.38 -9.63 25.87
N TRP A 38 -28.00 -10.72 26.34
CA TRP A 38 -29.16 -11.32 25.71
C TRP A 38 -30.31 -11.35 26.72
N ALA A 39 -31.51 -11.18 26.23
CA ALA A 39 -32.72 -11.34 27.05
C ALA A 39 -33.75 -12.15 26.27
N ALA A 40 -34.47 -13.03 26.98
CA ALA A 40 -35.65 -13.72 26.47
C ALA A 40 -36.88 -12.97 26.92
N THR A 41 -37.80 -12.69 25.99
CA THR A 41 -39.07 -12.01 26.28
C THR A 41 -40.25 -12.80 25.73
N ARG A 42 -41.43 -12.73 26.39
CA ARG A 42 -42.67 -13.33 25.89
C ARG A 42 -43.34 -12.47 24.83
N ASP A 43 -43.08 -11.18 24.84
CA ASP A 43 -43.67 -10.22 23.93
C ASP A 43 -42.74 -9.81 22.81
N ARG A 44 -43.30 -9.31 21.72
CA ARG A 44 -42.56 -8.83 20.57
C ARG A 44 -41.86 -7.48 20.86
N ASN A 45 -42.28 -6.76 21.87
CA ASN A 45 -41.77 -5.42 22.18
C ASN A 45 -40.56 -5.45 23.14
N GLY A 46 -40.28 -6.62 23.75
CA GLY A 46 -39.15 -6.79 24.66
C GLY A 46 -39.42 -6.26 26.08
N THR A 47 -40.68 -6.09 26.44
CA THR A 47 -41.09 -5.56 27.75
C THR A 47 -41.39 -6.63 28.79
N ASP A 48 -41.85 -7.80 28.38
CA ASP A 48 -42.10 -8.95 29.29
C ASP A 48 -40.88 -9.91 29.31
N VAL A 49 -39.87 -9.55 30.09
CA VAL A 49 -38.61 -10.30 30.20
C VAL A 49 -38.78 -11.54 31.04
N ILE A 50 -38.61 -12.73 30.46
CA ILE A 50 -38.74 -14.03 31.14
C ILE A 50 -37.45 -14.38 31.91
N ALA A 51 -36.29 -14.03 31.37
CA ALA A 51 -35.00 -14.27 31.99
C ALA A 51 -34.16 -12.98 31.90
N GLY A 52 -33.58 -12.61 33.00
CA GLY A 52 -32.67 -11.47 33.09
C GLY A 52 -31.48 -11.62 32.15
N GLY A 53 -30.83 -10.51 31.80
CA GLY A 53 -29.77 -10.46 30.82
C GLY A 53 -28.71 -11.53 31.01
N ILE A 54 -28.62 -12.43 30.04
CA ILE A 54 -27.53 -13.40 29.97
C ILE A 54 -26.38 -12.70 29.29
N THR A 55 -25.27 -12.53 30.01
CA THR A 55 -24.05 -12.00 29.44
C THR A 55 -23.23 -13.15 28.89
N ALA A 56 -22.88 -13.07 27.63
CA ALA A 56 -21.96 -14.00 26.99
C ALA A 56 -20.72 -13.25 26.54
N ASN A 57 -19.55 -13.75 26.91
CA ASN A 57 -18.27 -13.28 26.42
C ASN A 57 -17.77 -14.26 25.36
N SER A 58 -17.21 -13.77 24.31
CA SER A 58 -16.41 -14.59 23.39
C SER A 58 -14.99 -14.77 23.94
N ASP A 59 -14.21 -15.61 23.29
CA ASP A 59 -12.78 -15.68 23.58
C ASP A 59 -12.14 -14.31 23.34
N PRO A 60 -11.12 -13.94 24.16
CA PRO A 60 -10.40 -12.69 23.96
C PRO A 60 -9.74 -12.65 22.59
N ILE A 61 -9.91 -11.54 21.90
CA ILE A 61 -9.21 -11.25 20.65
C ILE A 61 -7.88 -10.57 21.03
N THR A 62 -6.76 -11.17 20.66
CA THR A 62 -5.44 -10.55 20.89
C THR A 62 -5.33 -9.30 20.02
N VAL A 63 -5.08 -8.17 20.65
CA VAL A 63 -4.78 -6.90 20.00
C VAL A 63 -3.29 -6.66 20.16
N ALA A 64 -2.53 -6.93 19.11
CA ALA A 64 -1.12 -6.56 19.06
C ALA A 64 -0.99 -5.21 18.35
N GLN A 65 -0.26 -4.30 18.95
CA GLN A 65 0.31 -3.21 18.19
C GLN A 65 1.24 -3.86 17.18
N GLY A 66 0.91 -3.77 15.89
CA GLY A 66 1.87 -4.14 14.86
C GLY A 66 3.18 -3.45 15.18
N SER A 67 4.28 -4.17 15.09
CA SER A 67 5.62 -3.59 15.26
C SER A 67 5.84 -2.55 14.15
N HIS A 68 5.18 -1.41 14.32
CA HIS A 68 5.58 -0.23 13.59
C HIS A 68 6.93 0.15 14.20
N PRO A 69 7.99 0.30 13.42
CA PRO A 69 9.19 0.93 13.96
C PRO A 69 8.72 2.22 14.65
N PRO A 70 9.23 2.53 15.85
CA PRO A 70 8.83 3.72 16.57
C PRO A 70 8.86 4.87 15.56
N ALA A 71 7.76 5.64 15.50
CA ALA A 71 7.76 6.87 14.73
C ALA A 71 9.02 7.64 15.15
N PRO A 72 9.79 8.19 14.21
CA PRO A 72 10.95 8.98 14.57
C PRO A 72 10.50 10.00 15.62
N ASP A 73 11.25 10.08 16.70
CA ASP A 73 10.94 10.94 17.86
C ASP A 73 10.68 12.36 17.31
N PRO A 74 9.48 12.93 17.46
CA PRO A 74 9.20 14.27 16.98
C PRO A 74 10.02 15.36 17.70
N LEU A 75 10.83 14.96 18.67
CA LEU A 75 11.73 15.83 19.45
C LEU A 75 13.21 15.67 19.06
N GLU A 76 13.54 14.85 18.05
CA GLU A 76 14.85 15.00 17.45
C GLU A 76 14.91 16.43 16.88
N THR A 77 15.72 17.27 17.54
CA THR A 77 16.09 18.59 17.03
C THR A 77 16.40 18.45 15.55
N PRO A 78 15.84 19.34 14.67
CA PRO A 78 16.14 19.29 13.26
C PRO A 78 17.66 19.18 13.11
N GLN A 79 18.15 18.02 12.70
CA GLN A 79 19.54 17.94 12.32
C GLN A 79 19.68 18.83 11.11
N ASP A 80 20.55 19.82 11.18
CA ASP A 80 21.01 20.56 10.01
C ASP A 80 21.67 19.55 9.08
N TYR A 81 20.86 18.93 8.22
CA TYR A 81 21.37 18.10 7.15
C TYR A 81 22.13 19.03 6.20
N ALA A 82 23.45 19.01 6.28
CA ALA A 82 24.26 19.70 5.30
C ALA A 82 23.85 19.17 3.92
N ILE A 83 23.29 20.05 3.08
CA ILE A 83 23.03 19.72 1.68
C ILE A 83 24.41 19.56 1.04
N GLY A 84 24.83 18.33 0.82
CA GLY A 84 26.05 18.00 0.10
C GLY A 84 26.00 18.40 -1.37
N ASP A 85 27.06 18.15 -2.08
CA ASP A 85 27.13 18.41 -3.50
C ASP A 85 26.07 17.62 -4.27
N LYS A 86 25.41 18.30 -5.21
CA LYS A 86 24.39 17.67 -6.05
C LYS A 86 25.02 16.71 -7.05
N VAL A 87 24.58 15.46 -7.04
CA VAL A 87 24.96 14.46 -8.04
C VAL A 87 23.87 14.34 -9.10
N ARG A 88 24.24 14.59 -10.36
CA ARG A 88 23.30 14.44 -11.48
C ARG A 88 23.20 12.97 -11.88
N LEU A 89 22.03 12.33 -11.69
CA LEU A 89 21.81 10.93 -12.05
C LEU A 89 21.36 10.73 -13.49
N ALA A 90 20.70 11.71 -14.08
CA ALA A 90 20.23 11.67 -15.46
C ALA A 90 20.25 13.05 -16.11
N SER A 91 20.35 13.07 -17.44
CA SER A 91 20.21 14.25 -18.30
C SER A 91 19.47 13.86 -19.58
N PRO A 92 18.78 14.80 -20.25
CA PRO A 92 18.14 14.53 -21.53
C PRO A 92 19.07 13.83 -22.50
N GLY A 93 18.58 12.81 -23.21
CA GLY A 93 19.34 11.99 -24.16
C GLY A 93 20.06 10.78 -23.53
N LEU A 94 20.26 10.74 -22.21
CA LEU A 94 20.97 9.64 -21.57
C LEU A 94 20.17 8.33 -21.69
N ALA A 95 20.84 7.25 -22.05
CA ALA A 95 20.27 5.92 -22.27
C ALA A 95 19.12 5.89 -23.31
N GLY A 96 19.09 6.85 -24.24
CA GLY A 96 18.07 6.94 -25.30
C GLY A 96 16.75 7.59 -24.87
N PHE A 97 16.69 8.17 -23.68
CA PHE A 97 15.48 8.86 -23.20
C PHE A 97 15.61 10.36 -23.34
N SER A 98 14.69 10.98 -24.07
CA SER A 98 14.67 12.43 -24.28
C SER A 98 14.40 13.21 -22.99
N CYS A 99 13.74 12.59 -22.03
CA CYS A 99 13.33 13.20 -20.78
C CYS A 99 13.37 12.21 -19.62
N HIS A 100 13.69 12.72 -18.44
CA HIS A 100 13.71 11.98 -17.17
C HIS A 100 12.87 12.74 -16.15
N ARG A 101 11.84 12.09 -15.55
CA ARG A 101 10.93 12.72 -14.60
C ARG A 101 10.54 11.75 -13.49
N ILE A 102 9.86 12.29 -12.47
CA ILE A 102 9.20 11.54 -11.38
C ILE A 102 10.20 10.62 -10.65
N PRO A 103 11.16 11.19 -9.92
CA PRO A 103 12.15 10.39 -9.21
C PRO A 103 11.58 9.77 -7.93
N ALA A 104 12.00 8.54 -7.64
CA ALA A 104 11.80 7.85 -6.38
C ALA A 104 13.16 7.38 -5.85
N LEU A 105 13.28 7.31 -4.52
CA LEU A 105 14.51 6.90 -3.85
C LEU A 105 14.17 5.94 -2.70
N THR A 106 14.99 4.92 -2.52
CA THR A 106 14.89 4.02 -1.37
C THR A 106 16.27 3.51 -0.96
N THR A 107 16.34 2.91 0.24
CA THR A 107 17.52 2.21 0.72
C THR A 107 17.15 0.75 0.97
N ALA A 108 17.90 -0.16 0.37
CA ALA A 108 17.77 -1.60 0.60
C ALA A 108 18.33 -1.99 1.98
N ASN A 109 18.00 -3.20 2.46
CA ASN A 109 18.48 -3.69 3.77
C ASN A 109 20.00 -3.80 3.87
N ASN A 110 20.68 -4.00 2.73
CA ASN A 110 22.14 -4.05 2.66
C ASN A 110 22.80 -2.65 2.60
N GLY A 111 22.02 -1.57 2.75
CA GLY A 111 22.52 -0.20 2.73
C GLY A 111 22.68 0.40 1.32
N TRP A 112 22.38 -0.34 0.27
CA TRP A 112 22.43 0.22 -1.09
C TRP A 112 21.29 1.21 -1.33
N ILE A 113 21.62 2.31 -1.98
CA ILE A 113 20.63 3.32 -2.35
C ILE A 113 20.18 3.05 -3.79
N ILE A 114 18.87 3.01 -3.99
CA ILE A 114 18.26 2.79 -5.31
C ILE A 114 17.48 4.04 -5.69
N ALA A 115 17.85 4.64 -6.80
CA ALA A 115 17.14 5.76 -7.41
C ALA A 115 16.45 5.27 -8.69
N SER A 116 15.16 5.53 -8.82
CA SER A 116 14.34 5.15 -9.99
C SER A 116 13.58 6.36 -10.50
N TRP A 117 13.21 6.35 -11.78
CA TRP A 117 12.43 7.42 -12.40
C TRP A 117 11.87 6.99 -13.75
N ASP A 118 11.00 7.83 -14.33
CA ASP A 118 10.53 7.66 -15.70
C ASP A 118 11.63 8.00 -16.69
N GLY A 119 11.99 7.05 -17.54
CA GLY A 119 12.70 7.27 -18.79
C GLY A 119 11.70 7.46 -19.94
N ARG A 120 11.60 8.68 -20.46
CA ARG A 120 10.61 9.05 -21.48
C ARG A 120 11.27 9.17 -22.85
N PRO A 121 10.90 8.31 -23.82
CA PRO A 121 11.69 8.16 -25.05
C PRO A 121 11.58 9.37 -26.00
N ASN A 122 10.41 9.98 -26.14
CA ASN A 122 10.17 10.97 -27.20
C ASN A 122 9.93 12.39 -26.68
N THR A 123 9.21 12.52 -25.58
CA THR A 123 8.80 13.82 -25.01
C THR A 123 8.79 13.74 -23.49
N CYS A 124 8.60 14.88 -22.83
CA CYS A 124 8.38 14.93 -21.38
C CYS A 124 6.92 14.71 -20.96
N GLN A 125 6.03 14.37 -21.89
CA GLN A 125 4.60 14.18 -21.60
C GLN A 125 4.36 12.93 -20.75
N ASP A 126 3.27 12.99 -20.00
CA ASP A 126 2.76 11.88 -19.20
C ASP A 126 2.12 10.79 -20.09
N ALA A 127 1.54 9.75 -19.46
CA ALA A 127 0.76 8.75 -20.17
C ALA A 127 -0.31 9.42 -21.10
N PRO A 128 -0.58 8.82 -22.25
CA PRO A 128 -0.21 7.50 -22.74
C PRO A 128 1.05 7.51 -23.61
N GLN A 129 2.22 7.42 -23.03
CA GLN A 129 3.50 7.32 -23.74
C GLN A 129 4.16 5.96 -23.43
N ALA A 130 5.12 5.53 -24.27
CA ALA A 130 5.91 4.32 -24.04
C ALA A 130 7.02 4.58 -23.00
N ASN A 131 6.67 5.18 -21.89
CA ASN A 131 7.61 5.47 -20.82
C ASN A 131 8.12 4.18 -20.19
N SER A 132 9.34 4.18 -19.72
CA SER A 132 9.98 3.08 -19.02
C SER A 132 10.31 3.48 -17.59
N ILE A 133 10.30 2.54 -16.66
CA ILE A 133 10.90 2.77 -15.34
C ILE A 133 12.36 2.34 -15.42
N VAL A 134 13.23 3.29 -15.14
CA VAL A 134 14.69 3.08 -15.11
C VAL A 134 15.24 3.34 -13.72
N TYR A 135 16.43 2.81 -13.43
CA TYR A 135 17.03 2.95 -12.12
C TYR A 135 18.56 2.94 -12.17
N ARG A 136 19.16 3.41 -11.08
CA ARG A 136 20.57 3.27 -10.72
C ARG A 136 20.70 2.84 -9.27
N ILE A 137 21.82 2.21 -8.96
CA ILE A 137 22.16 1.78 -7.59
C ILE A 137 23.46 2.44 -7.19
N SER A 138 23.50 2.96 -5.97
CA SER A 138 24.74 3.35 -5.30
C SER A 138 25.02 2.35 -4.17
N LYS A 139 26.26 1.89 -4.08
CA LYS A 139 26.75 0.95 -3.05
C LYS A 139 27.67 1.62 -2.03
N ASP A 140 27.89 2.91 -2.16
CA ASP A 140 28.89 3.69 -1.43
C ASP A 140 28.32 4.98 -0.83
N GLY A 141 27.02 4.96 -0.49
CA GLY A 141 26.36 6.10 0.15
C GLY A 141 26.09 7.28 -0.80
N GLY A 142 25.89 7.02 -2.08
CA GLY A 142 25.54 8.04 -3.07
C GLY A 142 26.75 8.66 -3.78
N LYS A 143 27.99 8.24 -3.48
CA LYS A 143 29.22 8.79 -4.07
C LYS A 143 29.38 8.38 -5.54
N SER A 144 29.06 7.13 -5.85
CA SER A 144 29.05 6.62 -7.22
C SER A 144 27.76 5.87 -7.53
N TRP A 145 27.43 5.77 -8.82
CA TRP A 145 26.17 5.17 -9.28
C TRP A 145 26.41 4.26 -10.48
N THR A 146 25.75 3.12 -10.51
CA THR A 146 25.77 2.20 -11.66
C THR A 146 25.31 2.90 -12.93
N PRO A 147 25.61 2.37 -14.12
CA PRO A 147 24.91 2.75 -15.35
C PRO A 147 23.38 2.61 -15.18
N ILE A 148 22.62 3.37 -15.98
CA ILE A 148 21.15 3.24 -16.02
C ILE A 148 20.78 1.81 -16.44
N LYS A 149 19.85 1.22 -15.69
CA LYS A 149 19.19 -0.04 -16.00
C LYS A 149 17.69 0.19 -16.15
N THR A 150 17.03 -0.66 -16.91
CA THR A 150 15.57 -0.63 -17.07
C THR A 150 14.94 -1.70 -16.19
N ALA A 151 14.04 -1.27 -15.30
CA ALA A 151 13.22 -2.17 -14.50
C ALA A 151 11.98 -2.63 -15.28
N LEU A 152 11.29 -1.67 -15.91
CA LEU A 152 10.08 -1.92 -16.70
C LEU A 152 10.23 -1.19 -18.04
N ALA A 153 10.26 -1.94 -19.12
CA ALA A 153 10.44 -1.39 -20.47
C ALA A 153 9.10 -1.01 -21.10
N GLY A 154 8.94 0.25 -21.46
CA GLY A 154 7.83 0.70 -22.29
C GLY A 154 7.94 0.14 -23.72
N THR A 155 6.81 -0.10 -24.36
CA THR A 155 6.72 -0.60 -25.74
C THR A 155 5.98 0.43 -26.60
N PRO A 156 6.59 0.95 -27.65
CA PRO A 156 5.93 1.87 -28.59
C PRO A 156 5.04 1.12 -29.60
N GLY A 157 4.29 1.88 -30.39
CA GLY A 157 3.48 1.35 -31.50
C GLY A 157 2.04 1.06 -31.16
N ALA A 158 1.36 0.24 -31.98
CA ALA A 158 -0.06 -0.05 -31.87
C ALA A 158 -0.44 -0.81 -30.59
N GLN A 159 0.49 -1.62 -30.06
CA GLN A 159 0.34 -2.30 -28.78
C GLN A 159 1.13 -1.60 -27.68
N LYS A 160 1.06 -0.29 -27.67
CA LYS A 160 1.80 0.55 -26.73
C LYS A 160 1.56 0.13 -25.28
N ILE A 161 2.65 0.09 -24.52
CA ILE A 161 2.67 -0.09 -23.07
C ILE A 161 3.59 0.99 -22.50
N GLY A 162 3.14 1.69 -21.46
CA GLY A 162 3.96 2.63 -20.73
C GLY A 162 3.94 2.35 -19.22
N TYR A 163 5.02 2.69 -18.55
CA TYR A 163 5.15 2.63 -17.11
C TYR A 163 5.62 3.97 -16.58
N SER A 164 4.97 4.48 -15.54
CA SER A 164 5.26 5.80 -14.96
C SER A 164 5.11 5.79 -13.45
N ASP A 165 5.59 6.86 -12.81
CA ASP A 165 5.36 7.15 -11.40
C ASP A 165 5.89 6.05 -10.46
N PRO A 166 7.20 5.76 -10.48
CA PRO A 166 7.78 4.74 -9.60
C PRO A 166 7.66 5.14 -8.14
N SER A 167 7.38 4.16 -7.28
CA SER A 167 7.49 4.30 -5.83
C SER A 167 7.97 2.98 -5.21
N PHE A 168 8.64 3.06 -4.07
CA PHE A 168 9.22 1.89 -3.43
C PHE A 168 8.59 1.58 -2.08
N VAL A 169 8.46 0.29 -1.81
CA VAL A 169 8.27 -0.26 -0.47
C VAL A 169 9.35 -1.31 -0.24
N VAL A 170 10.03 -1.26 0.91
CA VAL A 170 11.01 -2.26 1.30
C VAL A 170 10.49 -2.98 2.53
N ASP A 171 10.27 -4.28 2.40
CA ASP A 171 10.02 -5.13 3.56
C ASP A 171 11.33 -5.30 4.33
N ARG A 172 11.41 -4.66 5.47
CA ARG A 172 12.61 -4.69 6.31
C ARG A 172 12.89 -6.04 6.95
N THR A 173 11.88 -6.92 7.00
CA THR A 173 12.02 -8.27 7.56
C THR A 173 12.66 -9.23 6.56
N THR A 174 12.17 -9.21 5.32
CA THR A 174 12.62 -10.12 4.26
C THR A 174 13.71 -9.53 3.37
N GLY A 175 13.84 -8.21 3.32
CA GLY A 175 14.70 -7.50 2.37
C GLY A 175 14.05 -7.32 0.99
N THR A 176 12.85 -7.82 0.77
CA THR A 176 12.15 -7.68 -0.51
C THR A 176 11.87 -6.21 -0.82
N ILE A 177 12.19 -5.80 -2.02
CA ILE A 177 11.96 -4.46 -2.53
C ILE A 177 10.84 -4.52 -3.55
N PHE A 178 9.73 -3.84 -3.27
CA PHE A 178 8.61 -3.67 -4.18
C PHE A 178 8.74 -2.33 -4.92
N LEU A 179 8.68 -2.38 -6.24
CA LEU A 179 8.61 -1.21 -7.10
C LEU A 179 7.21 -1.11 -7.70
N PHE A 180 6.45 -0.17 -7.20
CA PHE A 180 5.12 0.15 -7.73
C PHE A 180 5.24 1.13 -8.88
N SER A 181 4.33 1.04 -9.84
CA SER A 181 4.21 1.97 -10.95
C SER A 181 2.79 2.00 -11.50
N VAL A 182 2.48 3.02 -12.27
CA VAL A 182 1.29 3.06 -13.12
C VAL A 182 1.63 2.44 -14.45
N LYS A 183 0.89 1.40 -14.85
CA LYS A 183 0.95 0.83 -16.20
C LYS A 183 -0.19 1.41 -17.03
N SER A 184 0.13 1.96 -18.19
CA SER A 184 -0.82 2.56 -19.12
C SER A 184 -0.71 1.94 -20.52
N TYR A 185 -1.78 2.04 -21.27
CA TYR A 185 -1.83 1.65 -22.66
C TYR A 185 -2.22 2.86 -23.54
N ASP A 186 -3.51 3.04 -23.82
CA ASP A 186 -3.99 4.04 -24.77
C ASP A 186 -4.58 5.29 -24.09
N ALA A 187 -4.83 5.23 -22.79
CA ALA A 187 -5.38 6.35 -22.02
C ALA A 187 -4.36 6.93 -21.02
N GLY A 188 -4.35 8.25 -20.90
CA GLY A 188 -3.74 8.98 -19.82
C GLY A 188 -4.72 9.19 -18.65
N LEU A 189 -4.29 9.88 -17.60
CA LEU A 189 -5.09 10.06 -16.37
C LEU A 189 -6.49 10.62 -16.66
N PHE A 190 -6.59 11.68 -17.44
CA PHE A 190 -7.84 12.39 -17.66
C PHE A 190 -8.78 11.68 -18.63
N GLN A 191 -8.29 10.73 -19.43
CA GLN A 191 -9.07 9.93 -20.39
C GLN A 191 -9.34 8.52 -19.88
N SER A 192 -8.72 8.16 -18.75
CA SER A 192 -8.88 6.83 -18.15
C SER A 192 -10.28 6.65 -17.61
N GLN A 193 -10.82 5.46 -17.82
CA GLN A 193 -12.08 5.01 -17.23
C GLN A 193 -11.83 4.21 -15.96
N LEU A 194 -12.86 4.07 -15.11
CA LEU A 194 -12.84 3.17 -14.00
C LEU A 194 -13.01 1.72 -14.49
N GLY A 195 -12.27 0.80 -13.92
CA GLY A 195 -12.37 -0.61 -14.27
C GLY A 195 -11.35 -1.46 -13.55
N THR A 196 -11.58 -2.78 -13.55
CA THR A 196 -10.70 -3.78 -12.94
C THR A 196 -10.23 -4.86 -13.93
N ASP A 197 -10.64 -4.75 -15.20
CA ASP A 197 -10.21 -5.69 -16.23
C ASP A 197 -8.72 -5.46 -16.57
N PRO A 198 -7.83 -6.43 -16.31
CA PRO A 198 -6.40 -6.29 -16.57
C PRO A 198 -6.04 -6.17 -18.06
N ALA A 199 -6.96 -6.53 -18.95
CA ALA A 199 -6.79 -6.41 -20.41
C ALA A 199 -7.31 -5.07 -20.97
N ALA A 200 -8.05 -4.29 -20.19
CA ALA A 200 -8.61 -3.03 -20.66
C ALA A 200 -7.52 -2.01 -20.97
N ARG A 201 -7.53 -1.47 -22.19
CA ARG A 201 -6.50 -0.53 -22.65
C ARG A 201 -6.83 0.94 -22.37
N ASN A 202 -8.02 1.23 -21.89
CA ASN A 202 -8.54 2.57 -21.60
C ASN A 202 -8.59 2.88 -20.10
N ILE A 203 -7.94 2.08 -19.27
CA ILE A 203 -7.75 2.31 -17.82
C ILE A 203 -6.28 2.38 -17.47
N LEU A 204 -5.98 2.99 -16.33
CA LEU A 204 -4.66 2.94 -15.70
C LEU A 204 -4.61 1.80 -14.70
N HIS A 205 -3.54 1.04 -14.72
CA HIS A 205 -3.37 -0.13 -13.86
C HIS A 205 -2.31 0.14 -12.78
N ALA A 206 -2.62 -0.18 -11.54
CA ALA A 206 -1.59 -0.32 -10.51
C ALA A 206 -0.74 -1.56 -10.86
N HIS A 207 0.56 -1.39 -10.90
CA HIS A 207 1.50 -2.43 -11.27
C HIS A 207 2.62 -2.51 -10.25
N VAL A 208 3.08 -3.72 -9.94
CA VAL A 208 4.18 -3.94 -9.01
C VAL A 208 5.10 -5.02 -9.53
N VAL A 209 6.39 -4.82 -9.32
CA VAL A 209 7.43 -5.85 -9.46
C VAL A 209 8.25 -5.90 -8.19
N GLU A 210 8.93 -7.01 -7.95
CA GLU A 210 9.72 -7.21 -6.75
C GLU A 210 11.14 -7.67 -7.05
N SER A 211 12.06 -7.37 -6.13
CA SER A 211 13.43 -7.87 -6.11
C SER A 211 13.73 -8.43 -4.73
N HIS A 212 14.48 -9.52 -4.68
CA HIS A 212 14.87 -10.20 -3.43
C HIS A 212 16.37 -10.08 -3.13
N ASP A 213 17.10 -9.23 -3.85
CA ASP A 213 18.55 -9.04 -3.74
C ASP A 213 18.95 -8.03 -2.67
#